data_854c9242238e0b21da678377fe7c79cb
#
_entry.id   854c9242238e0b21da678377fe7c79cb
#
_cell.length_a   1.000
_cell.length_b   1.000
_cell.length_c   1.000
_cell.angle_alpha   90.00
_cell.angle_beta   90.00
_cell.angle_gamma   90.00
#
_symmetry.space_group_name_H-M   'P 1'
#
loop_
_entity.id
_entity.type
_entity.pdbx_description
1 polymer ?
#
loop_
_entity_poly.entity_id
_entity_poly.type
_entity_poly.pdbx_seq_one_letter_code
_entity_poly.pdbx_strand_id
1 'polypeptide(L)'
;MKNISCKFLFFVLFLSLSISGKDILIEPGPNAHERFQEAMILMNEGDTLIIESGYYEFEDGLSLDVDRVTVVGRGMEETILDFKNQQSGAQGFLVTSNGVTLKDFAILDAKGDALKVIGAKGISMINLRTEWTGGPKSTNGAYGFYPVESEDVLIDGCVAIGASDAGIYVGQSKNIIVRNSIAQYNVAGIEIENSYYADVYDNIASHNTGGILIFDLPDLPQQGGHHIRVFDNESINNDTDNFAPEGNIVGEVPRGTGIIIMANSNVEVFNNLMSGNGTVNLSIVSYSDETDDPNYYPHPRGIQVHNNTYGPSGFDPDVGTGDLAKALFEISDGNMPDIFWDGVVPMSQMLFGQPKDEKLVMVEGEEVSFLTISPIKYILGMSSPIRTDKNEFKGVINPLEPINIDGI
;
A
#
# COMPACT_ATOMS: atom_id res chain seq x y z
N MET A 1 20.55 -75.55 11.75
CA MET A 1 21.30 -74.32 11.87
C MET A 1 20.42 -73.19 11.43
N LYS A 2 19.87 -72.41 12.39
CA LYS A 2 18.98 -71.26 12.13
C LYS A 2 19.82 -69.97 12.20
N ASN A 3 19.87 -69.25 11.10
CA ASN A 3 20.51 -67.93 11.03
C ASN A 3 19.63 -66.90 11.71
N ILE A 4 20.10 -66.28 12.80
CA ILE A 4 19.51 -65.15 13.45
C ILE A 4 20.17 -63.88 12.83
N SER A 5 19.39 -63.17 12.03
CA SER A 5 19.77 -61.86 11.48
C SER A 5 19.44 -60.78 12.50
N CYS A 6 20.45 -60.20 13.11
CA CYS A 6 20.32 -59.06 14.02
C CYS A 6 20.20 -57.77 13.22
N LYS A 7 19.00 -57.16 13.15
CA LYS A 7 18.81 -55.83 12.57
C LYS A 7 19.13 -54.79 13.64
N PHE A 8 20.24 -54.11 13.50
CA PHE A 8 20.57 -52.91 14.27
C PHE A 8 19.70 -51.74 13.77
N LEU A 9 18.78 -51.28 14.60
CA LEU A 9 17.98 -50.07 14.38
C LEU A 9 18.76 -48.87 14.89
N PHE A 10 19.32 -48.08 13.97
CA PHE A 10 19.96 -46.81 14.32
C PHE A 10 18.85 -45.79 14.59
N PHE A 11 18.65 -45.42 15.85
CA PHE A 11 17.79 -44.33 16.27
C PHE A 11 18.62 -43.05 16.19
N VAL A 12 18.44 -42.24 15.12
CA VAL A 12 19.02 -40.90 15.03
C VAL A 12 18.14 -39.98 15.87
N LEU A 13 18.61 -39.65 17.07
CA LEU A 13 18.01 -38.62 17.91
C LEU A 13 18.31 -37.25 17.29
N PHE A 14 17.36 -36.62 16.60
CA PHE A 14 17.42 -35.22 16.28
C PHE A 14 17.21 -34.43 17.59
N LEU A 15 18.29 -33.99 18.23
CA LEU A 15 18.22 -32.91 19.20
C LEU A 15 17.90 -31.64 18.42
N SER A 16 16.67 -31.18 18.48
CA SER A 16 16.34 -29.79 18.16
C SER A 16 17.00 -28.93 19.26
N LEU A 17 18.15 -28.36 18.96
CA LEU A 17 18.69 -27.25 19.74
C LEU A 17 17.71 -26.09 19.54
N SER A 18 16.89 -25.83 20.55
CA SER A 18 16.19 -24.57 20.67
C SER A 18 17.26 -23.51 20.85
N ILE A 19 17.60 -22.75 19.82
CA ILE A 19 18.39 -21.54 19.96
C ILE A 19 17.48 -20.59 20.76
N SER A 20 17.77 -20.42 22.03
CA SER A 20 17.15 -19.38 22.86
C SER A 20 17.83 -18.07 22.46
N GLY A 21 17.12 -17.19 21.75
CA GLY A 21 17.60 -15.84 21.49
C GLY A 21 17.87 -15.10 22.80
N LYS A 22 18.77 -14.15 22.77
CA LYS A 22 19.05 -13.25 23.89
C LYS A 22 18.36 -11.91 23.71
N ASP A 23 18.09 -11.24 24.81
CA ASP A 23 17.66 -9.85 24.82
C ASP A 23 18.89 -8.94 24.85
N ILE A 24 18.91 -7.96 23.92
CA ILE A 24 19.91 -6.90 23.83
C ILE A 24 19.19 -5.60 24.15
N LEU A 25 19.62 -4.91 25.23
CA LEU A 25 18.96 -3.71 25.69
C LEU A 25 19.69 -2.45 25.23
N ILE A 26 18.95 -1.50 24.65
CA ILE A 26 19.42 -0.15 24.33
C ILE A 26 18.69 0.85 25.22
N GLU A 27 19.42 1.56 26.05
CA GLU A 27 18.92 2.66 26.88
C GLU A 27 19.20 4.01 26.21
N PRO A 28 18.45 5.09 26.53
CA PRO A 28 18.78 6.43 26.08
C PRO A 28 20.20 6.85 26.47
N GLY A 29 20.86 7.63 25.62
CA GLY A 29 22.22 8.10 25.91
C GLY A 29 22.95 8.58 24.68
N PRO A 30 24.19 9.07 24.80
CA PRO A 30 24.98 9.56 23.68
C PRO A 30 25.35 8.41 22.70
N ASN A 31 25.77 8.79 21.51
CA ASN A 31 26.22 7.86 20.45
C ASN A 31 25.17 6.80 20.13
N ALA A 32 23.90 7.22 19.97
CA ALA A 32 22.80 6.30 19.69
C ALA A 32 23.07 5.49 18.42
N HIS A 33 23.53 6.14 17.35
CA HIS A 33 23.78 5.49 16.07
C HIS A 33 24.77 4.32 16.20
N GLU A 34 25.94 4.52 16.79
CA GLU A 34 26.95 3.48 16.94
C GLU A 34 26.44 2.31 17.78
N ARG A 35 25.75 2.60 18.89
CA ARG A 35 25.21 1.55 19.77
C ARG A 35 24.13 0.71 19.13
N PHE A 36 23.23 1.35 18.36
CA PHE A 36 22.19 0.63 17.62
C PHE A 36 22.81 -0.21 16.53
N GLN A 37 23.69 0.37 15.72
CA GLN A 37 24.29 -0.34 14.59
C GLN A 37 25.20 -1.47 15.07
N GLU A 38 25.98 -1.28 16.14
CA GLU A 38 26.79 -2.34 16.76
C GLU A 38 25.88 -3.48 17.27
N ALA A 39 24.79 -3.14 17.97
CA ALA A 39 23.85 -4.14 18.45
C ALA A 39 23.25 -4.96 17.29
N MET A 40 22.78 -4.31 16.22
CA MET A 40 22.22 -4.96 15.04
C MET A 40 23.23 -5.85 14.30
N ILE A 41 24.50 -5.46 14.23
CA ILE A 41 25.56 -6.27 13.63
C ILE A 41 25.91 -7.50 14.49
N LEU A 42 25.81 -7.37 15.81
CA LEU A 42 26.19 -8.43 16.76
C LEU A 42 25.03 -9.36 17.13
N MET A 43 23.80 -9.07 16.67
CA MET A 43 22.65 -9.97 16.82
C MET A 43 22.89 -11.31 16.14
N ASN A 44 22.27 -12.33 16.70
CA ASN A 44 22.14 -13.63 16.04
C ASN A 44 20.65 -13.93 15.83
N GLU A 45 20.36 -14.85 14.97
CA GLU A 45 19.03 -15.38 14.74
C GLU A 45 18.33 -15.74 16.06
N GLY A 46 17.10 -15.26 16.24
CA GLY A 46 16.30 -15.45 17.44
C GLY A 46 16.49 -14.36 18.50
N ASP A 47 17.47 -13.48 18.36
CA ASP A 47 17.70 -12.38 19.34
C ASP A 47 16.60 -11.31 19.25
N THR A 48 16.40 -10.61 20.36
CA THR A 48 15.52 -9.45 20.48
C THR A 48 16.32 -8.21 20.86
N LEU A 49 16.26 -7.17 20.01
CA LEU A 49 16.73 -5.84 20.37
C LEU A 49 15.61 -5.06 21.05
N ILE A 50 15.78 -4.76 22.33
CA ILE A 50 14.83 -4.00 23.14
C ILE A 50 15.32 -2.55 23.25
N ILE A 51 14.49 -1.62 22.77
CA ILE A 51 14.79 -0.18 22.82
C ILE A 51 13.94 0.42 23.93
N GLU A 52 14.57 0.89 24.99
CA GLU A 52 13.86 1.52 26.12
C GLU A 52 13.18 2.82 25.71
N SER A 53 12.21 3.26 26.53
CA SER A 53 11.54 4.54 26.34
C SER A 53 12.56 5.68 26.31
N GLY A 54 12.49 6.53 25.30
CA GLY A 54 13.39 7.66 25.16
C GLY A 54 13.43 8.23 23.74
N TYR A 55 14.23 9.25 23.60
CA TYR A 55 14.45 9.97 22.35
C TYR A 55 15.88 9.73 21.88
N TYR A 56 16.02 9.21 20.67
CA TYR A 56 17.29 8.80 20.09
C TYR A 56 17.55 9.56 18.81
N GLU A 57 18.60 10.37 18.76
CA GLU A 57 18.98 11.17 17.60
C GLU A 57 19.99 10.43 16.73
N PHE A 58 19.76 10.45 15.41
CA PHE A 58 20.59 9.77 14.44
C PHE A 58 21.13 10.75 13.37
N GLU A 59 22.43 10.64 13.11
CA GLU A 59 23.10 11.41 12.03
C GLU A 59 23.27 10.56 10.76
N ASP A 60 22.98 9.26 10.83
CA ASP A 60 23.04 8.33 9.71
C ASP A 60 21.89 7.32 9.76
N GLY A 61 21.62 6.62 8.62
CA GLY A 61 20.62 5.58 8.57
C GLY A 61 21.02 4.30 9.31
N LEU A 62 20.05 3.58 9.85
CA LEU A 62 20.24 2.26 10.47
C LEU A 62 20.06 1.15 9.43
N SER A 63 20.80 0.05 9.58
CA SER A 63 20.68 -1.13 8.71
C SER A 63 20.66 -2.42 9.52
N LEU A 64 19.66 -3.27 9.24
CA LEU A 64 19.46 -4.59 9.84
C LEU A 64 19.51 -5.67 8.74
N ASP A 65 20.48 -6.58 8.85
CA ASP A 65 20.69 -7.69 7.91
C ASP A 65 20.90 -9.01 8.68
N VAL A 66 20.03 -9.29 9.64
CA VAL A 66 20.03 -10.54 10.42
C VAL A 66 18.64 -11.16 10.41
N ASP A 67 18.55 -12.40 9.96
CA ASP A 67 17.29 -13.14 9.84
C ASP A 67 16.68 -13.48 11.20
N ARG A 68 15.34 -13.52 11.25
CA ARG A 68 14.53 -14.01 12.38
C ARG A 68 14.83 -13.34 13.70
N VAL A 69 14.92 -12.01 13.68
CA VAL A 69 15.12 -11.18 14.87
C VAL A 69 13.92 -10.28 15.13
N THR A 70 13.82 -9.80 16.36
CA THR A 70 12.82 -8.82 16.76
C THR A 70 13.49 -7.53 17.20
N VAL A 71 12.97 -6.38 16.72
CA VAL A 71 13.31 -5.05 17.23
C VAL A 71 12.05 -4.48 17.87
N VAL A 72 12.10 -4.17 19.15
CA VAL A 72 10.92 -3.74 19.90
C VAL A 72 11.22 -2.53 20.79
N GLY A 73 10.37 -1.51 20.65
CA GLY A 73 10.34 -0.34 21.57
C GLY A 73 9.40 -0.56 22.74
N ARG A 74 9.02 0.55 23.38
CA ARG A 74 8.07 0.59 24.51
C ARG A 74 6.74 1.23 24.12
N GLY A 75 6.58 1.58 22.86
CA GLY A 75 5.42 2.24 22.27
C GLY A 75 5.83 3.30 21.26
N MET A 76 5.01 3.53 20.24
CA MET A 76 5.29 4.53 19.21
C MET A 76 5.31 5.98 19.72
N GLU A 77 4.81 6.22 20.94
CA GLU A 77 4.85 7.52 21.62
C GLU A 77 5.96 7.59 22.67
N GLU A 78 6.59 6.47 22.99
CA GLU A 78 7.56 6.37 24.08
C GLU A 78 8.99 6.13 23.58
N THR A 79 9.15 5.39 22.48
CA THR A 79 10.45 5.08 21.87
C THR A 79 10.54 5.79 20.53
N ILE A 80 11.32 6.86 20.46
CA ILE A 80 11.41 7.75 19.31
C ILE A 80 12.80 7.69 18.70
N LEU A 81 12.86 7.27 17.42
CA LEU A 81 14.06 7.28 16.59
C LEU A 81 13.98 8.51 15.66
N ASP A 82 14.73 9.57 15.97
CA ASP A 82 14.69 10.85 15.24
C ASP A 82 15.88 10.98 14.29
N PHE A 83 15.57 11.09 13.01
CA PHE A 83 16.54 11.24 11.91
C PHE A 83 16.63 12.68 11.39
N LYS A 84 16.09 13.65 12.09
CA LYS A 84 16.09 15.05 11.67
C LYS A 84 17.48 15.61 11.34
N ASN A 85 18.51 15.11 12.01
CA ASN A 85 19.90 15.50 11.82
C ASN A 85 20.66 14.56 10.86
N GLN A 86 19.98 13.65 10.16
CA GLN A 86 20.58 12.69 9.25
C GLN A 86 21.40 13.40 8.16
N GLN A 87 22.68 13.03 8.02
CA GLN A 87 23.61 13.58 7.05
C GLN A 87 23.82 12.64 5.84
N SER A 88 23.78 11.33 6.09
CA SER A 88 24.02 10.30 5.09
C SER A 88 22.95 9.21 5.18
N GLY A 89 23.00 8.25 4.23
CA GLY A 89 21.96 7.26 4.06
C GLY A 89 20.74 7.78 3.27
N ALA A 90 20.07 6.88 2.56
CA ALA A 90 18.87 7.19 1.79
C ALA A 90 17.59 6.81 2.54
N GLN A 91 17.70 6.11 3.67
CA GLN A 91 16.60 5.67 4.54
C GLN A 91 16.91 6.00 6.00
N GLY A 92 15.86 6.14 6.82
CA GLY A 92 16.02 6.15 8.27
C GLY A 92 16.41 4.76 8.79
N PHE A 93 15.61 3.74 8.45
CA PHE A 93 15.87 2.35 8.83
C PHE A 93 15.70 1.42 7.61
N LEU A 94 16.74 0.68 7.29
CA LEU A 94 16.77 -0.32 6.22
C LEU A 94 16.77 -1.74 6.80
N VAL A 95 15.90 -2.63 6.26
CA VAL A 95 15.90 -4.06 6.56
C VAL A 95 16.07 -4.85 5.25
N THR A 96 17.05 -5.77 5.23
CA THR A 96 17.35 -6.64 4.08
C THR A 96 17.26 -8.13 4.40
N SER A 97 16.77 -8.47 5.59
CA SER A 97 16.73 -9.82 6.16
C SER A 97 15.31 -10.37 6.27
N ASN A 98 15.19 -11.68 6.49
CA ASN A 98 13.93 -12.43 6.53
C ASN A 98 13.44 -12.68 7.95
N GLY A 99 12.13 -12.87 8.12
CA GLY A 99 11.52 -13.26 9.38
C GLY A 99 11.65 -12.20 10.47
N VAL A 100 11.72 -10.92 10.10
CA VAL A 100 11.93 -9.81 11.03
C VAL A 100 10.61 -9.28 11.55
N THR A 101 10.57 -9.01 12.87
CA THR A 101 9.48 -8.29 13.51
C THR A 101 9.99 -6.95 14.05
N LEU A 102 9.37 -5.86 13.59
CA LEU A 102 9.59 -4.50 14.10
C LEU A 102 8.33 -4.03 14.80
N LYS A 103 8.43 -3.54 16.03
CA LYS A 103 7.22 -3.11 16.73
C LYS A 103 7.45 -2.07 17.85
N ASP A 104 6.39 -1.30 18.11
CA ASP A 104 6.27 -0.42 19.28
C ASP A 104 7.33 0.69 19.34
N PHE A 105 7.63 1.39 18.23
CA PHE A 105 8.47 2.59 18.20
C PHE A 105 8.10 3.52 17.04
N ALA A 106 8.63 4.75 17.06
CA ALA A 106 8.47 5.72 15.99
C ALA A 106 9.79 6.01 15.27
N ILE A 107 9.69 6.35 13.98
CA ILE A 107 10.75 6.87 13.12
C ILE A 107 10.32 8.26 12.66
N LEU A 108 11.06 9.29 13.03
CA LEU A 108 10.71 10.67 12.71
C LEU A 108 11.74 11.31 11.78
N ASP A 109 11.21 12.19 10.90
CA ASP A 109 11.98 13.14 10.10
C ASP A 109 13.16 12.53 9.31
N ALA A 110 13.00 11.30 8.80
CA ALA A 110 13.98 10.66 7.95
C ALA A 110 14.22 11.50 6.67
N LYS A 111 15.47 11.55 6.22
CA LYS A 111 15.86 12.32 5.04
C LYS A 111 15.31 11.75 3.73
N GLY A 112 15.19 10.45 3.65
CA GLY A 112 14.55 9.70 2.58
C GLY A 112 13.43 8.84 3.12
N ASP A 113 13.29 7.59 2.67
CA ASP A 113 12.26 6.67 3.18
C ASP A 113 12.44 6.45 4.69
N ALA A 114 11.34 6.46 5.46
CA ALA A 114 11.48 6.29 6.90
C ALA A 114 11.87 4.84 7.27
N LEU A 115 11.09 3.86 6.84
CA LEU A 115 11.36 2.43 7.04
C LEU A 115 11.29 1.70 5.70
N LYS A 116 12.43 1.28 5.18
CA LYS A 116 12.53 0.49 3.96
C LYS A 116 12.81 -0.97 4.26
N VAL A 117 12.05 -1.86 3.62
CA VAL A 117 12.30 -3.29 3.63
C VAL A 117 12.44 -3.77 2.19
N ILE A 118 13.53 -4.43 1.84
CA ILE A 118 13.75 -4.87 0.47
C ILE A 118 14.08 -6.36 0.40
N GLY A 119 13.34 -7.09 -0.42
CA GLY A 119 13.59 -8.50 -0.73
C GLY A 119 13.35 -9.46 0.43
N ALA A 120 12.64 -9.03 1.48
CA ALA A 120 12.40 -9.84 2.68
C ALA A 120 11.29 -10.88 2.45
N LYS A 121 11.46 -12.04 3.07
CA LYS A 121 10.40 -13.02 3.26
C LYS A 121 10.00 -13.10 4.73
N GLY A 122 8.74 -12.77 5.02
CA GLY A 122 8.22 -12.68 6.38
C GLY A 122 8.69 -11.42 7.09
N ILE A 123 7.97 -10.32 6.94
CA ILE A 123 8.21 -9.08 7.65
C ILE A 123 6.94 -8.65 8.39
N SER A 124 7.05 -8.35 9.67
CA SER A 124 5.96 -7.83 10.49
C SER A 124 6.32 -6.44 11.03
N MET A 125 5.51 -5.45 10.68
CA MET A 125 5.58 -4.07 11.17
C MET A 125 4.33 -3.82 12.01
N ILE A 126 4.48 -3.71 13.33
CA ILE A 126 3.35 -3.71 14.27
C ILE A 126 3.45 -2.49 15.20
N ASN A 127 2.37 -1.70 15.30
CA ASN A 127 2.31 -0.53 16.18
C ASN A 127 3.50 0.42 15.99
N LEU A 128 3.89 0.69 14.76
CA LEU A 128 4.95 1.63 14.41
C LEU A 128 4.36 2.97 13.97
N ARG A 129 5.12 4.05 14.14
CA ARG A 129 4.80 5.35 13.54
C ARG A 129 5.96 5.85 12.70
N THR A 130 5.64 6.35 11.50
CA THR A 130 6.55 7.12 10.66
C THR A 130 5.96 8.51 10.46
N GLU A 131 6.75 9.56 10.67
CA GLU A 131 6.23 10.92 10.59
C GLU A 131 7.31 11.94 10.19
N TRP A 132 6.92 12.87 9.31
CA TRP A 132 7.66 14.11 9.06
C TRP A 132 6.98 15.23 9.84
N THR A 133 7.57 15.61 10.96
CA THR A 133 6.98 16.54 11.95
C THR A 133 6.80 17.97 11.43
N GLY A 134 7.43 18.31 10.30
CA GLY A 134 7.26 19.58 9.60
C GLY A 134 5.97 19.72 8.78
N GLY A 135 5.11 18.69 8.75
CA GLY A 135 3.91 18.60 7.93
C GLY A 135 4.20 18.30 6.45
N PRO A 136 3.17 18.29 5.58
CA PRO A 136 3.27 17.96 4.16
C PRO A 136 4.23 18.87 3.41
N LYS A 137 5.25 18.29 2.76
CA LYS A 137 6.23 19.03 1.94
C LYS A 137 6.85 18.11 0.91
N SER A 138 7.08 18.60 -0.30
CA SER A 138 7.79 17.86 -1.36
C SER A 138 9.23 17.47 -1.02
N THR A 139 9.80 18.06 0.04
CA THR A 139 11.14 17.74 0.55
C THR A 139 11.15 16.64 1.60
N ASN A 140 10.00 16.15 2.02
CA ASN A 140 9.91 14.99 2.90
C ASN A 140 10.38 13.74 2.15
N GLY A 141 10.73 12.68 2.87
CA GLY A 141 11.00 11.39 2.25
C GLY A 141 9.77 10.84 1.53
N ALA A 142 10.01 9.98 0.54
CA ALA A 142 8.95 9.46 -0.31
C ALA A 142 7.99 8.55 0.47
N TYR A 143 8.51 7.61 1.23
CA TYR A 143 7.70 6.54 1.83
C TYR A 143 7.85 6.47 3.34
N GLY A 144 6.71 6.34 4.03
CA GLY A 144 6.70 6.05 5.47
C GLY A 144 7.09 4.59 5.74
N PHE A 145 6.23 3.65 5.37
CA PHE A 145 6.51 2.22 5.34
C PHE A 145 6.71 1.77 3.90
N TYR A 146 7.85 1.16 3.59
CA TYR A 146 8.26 0.84 2.23
C TYR A 146 8.77 -0.61 2.09
N PRO A 147 7.94 -1.64 2.27
CA PRO A 147 8.29 -2.99 1.82
C PRO A 147 8.18 -3.10 0.30
N VAL A 148 9.27 -3.53 -0.33
CA VAL A 148 9.37 -3.72 -1.78
C VAL A 148 10.06 -5.05 -2.09
N GLU A 149 9.64 -5.70 -3.20
CA GLU A 149 10.15 -7.02 -3.62
C GLU A 149 10.07 -8.08 -2.51
N SER A 150 9.07 -7.98 -1.63
CA SER A 150 8.95 -8.77 -0.41
C SER A 150 7.78 -9.78 -0.47
N GLU A 151 7.84 -10.81 0.38
CA GLU A 151 6.81 -11.85 0.49
C GLU A 151 6.39 -12.00 1.96
N ASP A 152 5.11 -12.29 2.21
CA ASP A 152 4.55 -12.45 3.55
C ASP A 152 4.73 -11.16 4.39
N VAL A 153 4.07 -10.08 3.95
CA VAL A 153 4.18 -8.74 4.53
C VAL A 153 2.99 -8.43 5.43
N LEU A 154 3.24 -8.15 6.70
CA LEU A 154 2.24 -7.64 7.63
C LEU A 154 2.55 -6.21 8.06
N ILE A 155 1.55 -5.31 7.91
CA ILE A 155 1.54 -3.96 8.49
C ILE A 155 0.26 -3.87 9.34
N ASP A 156 0.40 -3.78 10.67
CA ASP A 156 -0.72 -3.84 11.60
C ASP A 156 -0.60 -2.75 12.69
N GLY A 157 -1.64 -1.93 12.82
CA GLY A 157 -1.70 -0.88 13.83
C GLY A 157 -0.68 0.24 13.64
N CYS A 158 -0.20 0.47 12.42
CA CYS A 158 0.82 1.45 12.11
C CYS A 158 0.22 2.84 11.79
N VAL A 159 1.03 3.88 11.99
CA VAL A 159 0.67 5.28 11.70
C VAL A 159 1.69 5.89 10.74
N ALA A 160 1.24 6.46 9.62
CA ALA A 160 2.11 7.09 8.61
C ALA A 160 1.66 8.53 8.32
N ILE A 161 2.55 9.51 8.52
CA ILE A 161 2.22 10.93 8.41
C ILE A 161 3.27 11.71 7.62
N GLY A 162 2.82 12.41 6.58
CA GLY A 162 3.60 13.45 5.90
C GLY A 162 4.54 12.96 4.80
N ALA A 163 4.41 11.74 4.31
CA ALA A 163 5.20 11.20 3.19
C ALA A 163 4.91 11.95 1.89
N SER A 164 5.95 12.27 1.10
CA SER A 164 5.80 13.02 -0.14
C SER A 164 5.39 12.16 -1.34
N ASP A 165 5.22 10.87 -1.12
CA ASP A 165 4.69 9.90 -2.07
C ASP A 165 3.62 9.07 -1.34
N ALA A 166 3.94 7.98 -0.64
CA ALA A 166 2.95 7.20 0.08
C ALA A 166 3.29 7.00 1.57
N GLY A 167 2.27 7.16 2.43
CA GLY A 167 2.42 6.87 3.86
C GLY A 167 2.73 5.39 4.11
N ILE A 168 1.91 4.51 3.55
CA ILE A 168 2.12 3.06 3.54
C ILE A 168 2.18 2.61 2.08
N TYR A 169 3.34 2.21 1.63
CA TYR A 169 3.55 1.67 0.29
C TYR A 169 3.97 0.20 0.37
N VAL A 170 3.35 -0.66 -0.43
CA VAL A 170 3.79 -2.04 -0.62
C VAL A 170 3.89 -2.30 -2.11
N GLY A 171 5.11 -2.43 -2.63
CA GLY A 171 5.36 -2.58 -4.05
C GLY A 171 6.03 -3.88 -4.44
N GLN A 172 5.67 -4.40 -5.61
CA GLN A 172 6.29 -5.57 -6.23
C GLN A 172 6.41 -6.77 -5.27
N SER A 173 5.42 -6.91 -4.40
CA SER A 173 5.38 -7.85 -3.28
C SER A 173 4.21 -8.82 -3.40
N LYS A 174 4.14 -9.82 -2.52
CA LYS A 174 3.04 -10.80 -2.50
C LYS A 174 2.72 -11.29 -1.10
N ASN A 175 1.48 -11.77 -0.91
CA ASN A 175 0.92 -12.19 0.37
C ASN A 175 1.02 -11.05 1.38
N ILE A 176 0.14 -10.07 1.23
CA ILE A 176 0.23 -8.79 1.94
C ILE A 176 -1.00 -8.61 2.81
N ILE A 177 -0.80 -8.16 4.04
CA ILE A 177 -1.88 -7.70 4.92
C ILE A 177 -1.52 -6.30 5.43
N VAL A 178 -2.37 -5.31 5.15
CA VAL A 178 -2.32 -3.97 5.73
C VAL A 178 -3.61 -3.73 6.48
N ARG A 179 -3.54 -3.60 7.80
CA ARG A 179 -4.75 -3.49 8.63
C ARG A 179 -4.57 -2.59 9.86
N ASN A 180 -5.70 -2.16 10.44
CA ASN A 180 -5.76 -1.39 11.69
C ASN A 180 -4.86 -0.15 11.68
N SER A 181 -4.49 0.36 10.51
CA SER A 181 -3.47 1.38 10.34
C SER A 181 -4.07 2.74 9.97
N ILE A 182 -3.34 3.81 10.24
CA ILE A 182 -3.75 5.18 9.97
C ILE A 182 -2.73 5.83 9.04
N ALA A 183 -3.19 6.36 7.91
CA ALA A 183 -2.36 7.12 6.98
C ALA A 183 -2.97 8.52 6.79
N GLN A 184 -2.21 9.56 7.17
CA GLN A 184 -2.70 10.94 7.17
C GLN A 184 -1.66 11.92 6.64
N TYR A 185 -2.15 12.95 5.92
CA TYR A 185 -1.32 14.05 5.42
C TYR A 185 -0.19 13.61 4.50
N ASN A 186 -0.38 12.50 3.78
CA ASN A 186 0.52 12.02 2.74
C ASN A 186 -0.01 12.41 1.35
N VAL A 187 0.76 12.19 0.29
CA VAL A 187 0.20 12.25 -1.06
C VAL A 187 -0.70 11.03 -1.26
N ALA A 188 -0.18 9.81 -1.28
CA ALA A 188 -1.00 8.61 -1.17
C ALA A 188 -1.07 8.16 0.30
N GLY A 189 -2.26 7.87 0.80
CA GLY A 189 -2.39 7.31 2.17
C GLY A 189 -1.81 5.90 2.23
N ILE A 190 -2.45 4.97 1.51
CA ILE A 190 -2.01 3.57 1.38
C ILE A 190 -1.91 3.26 -0.11
N GLU A 191 -0.80 2.68 -0.54
CA GLU A 191 -0.56 2.29 -1.91
C GLU A 191 -0.10 0.83 -2.02
N ILE A 192 -0.79 0.06 -2.86
CA ILE A 192 -0.42 -1.30 -3.24
C ILE A 192 -0.09 -1.27 -4.73
N GLU A 193 1.19 -1.41 -5.06
CA GLU A 193 1.67 -1.24 -6.43
C GLU A 193 2.30 -2.53 -6.96
N ASN A 194 1.93 -2.92 -8.18
CA ASN A 194 2.50 -4.10 -8.88
C ASN A 194 2.59 -5.35 -7.99
N SER A 195 1.61 -5.55 -7.12
CA SER A 195 1.65 -6.56 -6.07
C SER A 195 0.57 -7.63 -6.24
N TYR A 196 0.78 -8.79 -5.63
CA TYR A 196 -0.11 -9.94 -5.75
C TYR A 196 -0.63 -10.38 -4.39
N TYR A 197 -1.93 -10.68 -4.32
CA TYR A 197 -2.55 -11.25 -3.12
C TYR A 197 -2.40 -10.31 -1.92
N ALA A 198 -3.24 -9.28 -1.84
CA ALA A 198 -3.24 -8.34 -0.73
C ALA A 198 -4.63 -8.17 -0.12
N ASP A 199 -4.68 -8.10 1.22
CA ASP A 199 -5.82 -7.67 2.01
C ASP A 199 -5.50 -6.33 2.67
N VAL A 200 -6.29 -5.30 2.35
CA VAL A 200 -6.20 -3.94 2.90
C VAL A 200 -7.49 -3.66 3.62
N TYR A 201 -7.50 -3.68 4.96
CA TYR A 201 -8.75 -3.59 5.72
C TYR A 201 -8.62 -2.99 7.12
N ASP A 202 -9.73 -2.49 7.67
CA ASP A 202 -9.79 -1.83 8.96
C ASP A 202 -8.81 -0.66 9.09
N ASN A 203 -8.50 0.05 7.98
CA ASN A 203 -7.59 1.19 7.97
C ASN A 203 -8.35 2.51 7.87
N ILE A 204 -7.72 3.59 8.31
CA ILE A 204 -8.17 4.97 8.12
C ILE A 204 -7.17 5.69 7.21
N ALA A 205 -7.60 6.06 6.01
CA ALA A 205 -6.86 6.92 5.09
C ALA A 205 -7.57 8.28 5.02
N SER A 206 -7.04 9.28 5.72
CA SER A 206 -7.70 10.58 5.83
C SER A 206 -6.71 11.74 5.70
N HIS A 207 -7.19 12.86 5.20
CA HIS A 207 -6.37 14.06 5.00
C HIS A 207 -5.13 13.81 4.12
N ASN A 208 -5.19 12.85 3.20
CA ASN A 208 -4.17 12.67 2.17
C ASN A 208 -4.60 13.42 0.90
N THR A 209 -3.79 13.41 -0.14
CA THR A 209 -4.24 13.83 -1.48
C THR A 209 -5.15 12.76 -2.07
N GLY A 210 -4.71 11.50 -2.09
CA GLY A 210 -5.50 10.30 -2.39
C GLY A 210 -5.47 9.32 -1.22
N GLY A 211 -6.61 8.66 -0.93
CA GLY A 211 -6.72 7.79 0.24
C GLY A 211 -6.05 6.44 0.06
N ILE A 212 -6.61 5.55 -0.79
CA ILE A 212 -6.09 4.19 -1.05
C ILE A 212 -5.89 4.03 -2.55
N LEU A 213 -4.68 3.68 -2.96
CA LEU A 213 -4.26 3.52 -4.35
C LEU A 213 -3.87 2.07 -4.63
N ILE A 214 -4.47 1.48 -5.68
CA ILE A 214 -4.17 0.12 -6.14
C ILE A 214 -3.68 0.24 -7.58
N PHE A 215 -2.37 0.27 -7.75
CA PHE A 215 -1.72 0.58 -9.01
C PHE A 215 -1.01 -0.62 -9.63
N ASP A 216 -0.94 -0.62 -10.95
CA ASP A 216 -0.01 -1.43 -11.73
C ASP A 216 0.67 -0.52 -12.75
N LEU A 217 1.99 -0.45 -12.70
CA LEU A 217 2.81 0.45 -13.50
C LEU A 217 3.72 -0.33 -14.46
N PRO A 218 4.07 0.25 -15.62
CA PRO A 218 5.01 -0.36 -16.56
C PRO A 218 6.46 -0.31 -16.05
N ASP A 219 7.33 -0.99 -16.78
CA ASP A 219 8.80 -0.93 -16.63
C ASP A 219 9.34 -1.35 -15.25
N LEU A 220 8.54 -2.07 -14.46
CA LEU A 220 8.95 -2.62 -13.17
C LEU A 220 9.25 -4.12 -13.27
N PRO A 221 10.13 -4.67 -12.40
CA PRO A 221 10.47 -6.10 -12.40
C PRO A 221 9.27 -7.02 -12.20
N GLN A 222 8.31 -6.65 -11.35
CA GLN A 222 7.05 -7.33 -11.18
C GLN A 222 5.91 -6.49 -11.78
N GLN A 223 5.08 -7.09 -12.61
CA GLN A 223 3.95 -6.46 -13.31
C GLN A 223 2.70 -7.32 -13.22
N GLY A 224 1.56 -6.73 -13.57
CA GLY A 224 0.28 -7.41 -13.56
C GLY A 224 -0.27 -7.60 -12.15
N GLY A 225 -0.31 -6.54 -11.35
CA GLY A 225 -0.90 -6.52 -10.02
C GLY A 225 -2.29 -7.15 -10.00
N HIS A 226 -2.57 -8.03 -9.00
CA HIS A 226 -3.83 -8.77 -8.98
C HIS A 226 -4.19 -9.38 -7.63
N HIS A 227 -5.47 -9.75 -7.49
CA HIS A 227 -6.05 -10.39 -6.31
C HIS A 227 -5.89 -9.53 -5.06
N ILE A 228 -6.40 -8.31 -5.14
CA ILE A 228 -6.36 -7.33 -4.06
C ILE A 228 -7.77 -7.17 -3.50
N ARG A 229 -7.91 -7.28 -2.18
CA ARG A 229 -9.15 -6.99 -1.46
C ARG A 229 -8.98 -5.71 -0.66
N VAL A 230 -9.88 -4.74 -0.87
CA VAL A 230 -9.93 -3.47 -0.15
C VAL A 230 -11.27 -3.39 0.56
N PHE A 231 -11.29 -3.57 1.87
CA PHE A 231 -12.56 -3.72 2.58
C PHE A 231 -12.51 -3.20 4.02
N ASP A 232 -13.67 -2.83 4.55
CA ASP A 232 -13.85 -2.33 5.92
C ASP A 232 -12.92 -1.12 6.25
N ASN A 233 -12.48 -0.33 5.24
CA ASN A 233 -11.66 0.85 5.46
C ASN A 233 -12.51 2.13 5.51
N GLU A 234 -11.96 3.17 6.14
CA GLU A 234 -12.43 4.54 6.04
C GLU A 234 -11.47 5.36 5.16
N SER A 235 -11.88 5.69 3.92
CA SER A 235 -11.16 6.61 3.04
C SER A 235 -11.91 7.93 3.00
N ILE A 236 -11.54 8.85 3.90
CA ILE A 236 -12.37 10.01 4.22
C ILE A 236 -11.58 11.32 4.26
N ASN A 237 -12.23 12.41 3.78
CA ASN A 237 -11.67 13.76 3.87
C ASN A 237 -10.23 13.85 3.32
N ASN A 238 -9.96 13.24 2.17
CA ASN A 238 -8.66 13.34 1.54
C ASN A 238 -8.54 14.70 0.85
N ASP A 239 -8.09 15.72 1.57
CA ASP A 239 -8.19 17.14 1.25
C ASP A 239 -6.82 17.86 1.25
N THR A 240 -5.70 17.14 1.40
CA THR A 240 -4.36 17.72 1.32
C THR A 240 -3.98 17.97 -0.14
N ASP A 241 -3.54 19.20 -0.46
CA ASP A 241 -3.03 19.52 -1.78
C ASP A 241 -1.87 18.58 -2.15
N ASN A 242 -1.80 18.20 -3.43
CA ASN A 242 -0.73 17.32 -3.89
C ASN A 242 0.62 18.02 -3.75
N PHE A 243 1.52 17.40 -2.99
CA PHE A 243 2.87 17.92 -2.73
C PHE A 243 3.96 16.95 -3.17
N ALA A 244 3.63 15.97 -4.02
CA ALA A 244 4.62 15.06 -4.59
C ALA A 244 5.73 15.84 -5.31
N PRO A 245 6.97 15.35 -5.28
CA PRO A 245 8.02 15.88 -6.13
C PRO A 245 7.65 15.77 -7.61
N GLU A 246 8.06 16.75 -8.41
CA GLU A 246 7.81 16.75 -9.86
C GLU A 246 8.35 15.47 -10.53
N GLY A 247 7.51 14.83 -11.35
CA GLY A 247 7.84 13.61 -12.08
C GLY A 247 7.46 12.30 -11.39
N ASN A 248 6.97 12.35 -10.15
CA ASN A 248 6.39 11.17 -9.51
C ASN A 248 4.98 10.91 -10.06
N ILE A 249 4.62 9.63 -10.28
CA ILE A 249 3.30 9.25 -10.82
C ILE A 249 2.16 9.68 -9.88
N VAL A 250 2.36 9.61 -8.58
CA VAL A 250 1.38 10.07 -7.59
C VAL A 250 1.15 11.58 -7.64
N GLY A 251 2.02 12.34 -8.31
CA GLY A 251 1.83 13.75 -8.61
C GLY A 251 0.63 14.04 -9.52
N GLU A 252 0.16 13.04 -10.27
CA GLU A 252 -1.03 13.12 -11.12
C GLU A 252 -2.33 12.78 -10.37
N VAL A 253 -2.25 12.29 -9.12
CA VAL A 253 -3.43 11.96 -8.32
C VAL A 253 -4.12 13.25 -7.88
N PRO A 254 -5.40 13.45 -8.25
CA PRO A 254 -6.14 14.63 -7.83
C PRO A 254 -6.42 14.61 -6.32
N ARG A 255 -6.26 15.76 -5.68
CA ARG A 255 -6.73 15.97 -4.31
C ARG A 255 -8.23 15.62 -4.21
N GLY A 256 -8.58 14.92 -3.14
CA GLY A 256 -9.96 14.53 -2.92
C GLY A 256 -10.35 13.25 -3.65
N THR A 257 -9.39 12.37 -3.92
CA THR A 257 -9.67 11.01 -4.39
C THR A 257 -9.74 10.05 -3.21
N GLY A 258 -10.83 9.32 -3.07
CA GLY A 258 -10.99 8.34 -2.00
C GLY A 258 -10.19 7.07 -2.26
N ILE A 259 -10.65 6.26 -3.21
CA ILE A 259 -9.96 5.05 -3.66
C ILE A 259 -9.72 5.16 -5.19
N ILE A 260 -8.55 4.75 -5.65
CA ILE A 260 -8.26 4.67 -7.08
C ILE A 260 -7.66 3.30 -7.42
N ILE A 261 -8.22 2.67 -8.48
CA ILE A 261 -7.70 1.43 -9.05
C ILE A 261 -7.19 1.75 -10.44
N MET A 262 -5.89 1.58 -10.69
CA MET A 262 -5.29 1.84 -11.98
C MET A 262 -4.60 0.60 -12.53
N ALA A 263 -5.06 0.17 -13.74
CA ALA A 263 -4.46 -0.92 -14.51
C ALA A 263 -4.37 -2.30 -13.81
N ASN A 264 -4.86 -2.42 -12.57
CA ASN A 264 -4.80 -3.63 -11.76
C ASN A 264 -5.91 -4.63 -12.14
N SER A 265 -5.78 -5.90 -11.72
CA SER A 265 -6.76 -6.93 -12.06
C SER A 265 -7.24 -7.74 -10.86
N ASN A 266 -8.47 -8.25 -10.94
CA ASN A 266 -9.10 -9.02 -9.86
C ASN A 266 -9.01 -8.25 -8.53
N VAL A 267 -9.63 -7.06 -8.49
CA VAL A 267 -9.72 -6.23 -7.29
C VAL A 267 -11.14 -6.25 -6.77
N GLU A 268 -11.32 -6.51 -5.48
CA GLU A 268 -12.60 -6.50 -4.80
C GLU A 268 -12.64 -5.36 -3.78
N VAL A 269 -13.57 -4.40 -3.96
CA VAL A 269 -13.74 -3.22 -3.10
C VAL A 269 -15.10 -3.31 -2.43
N PHE A 270 -15.14 -3.54 -1.11
CA PHE A 270 -16.39 -3.78 -0.42
C PHE A 270 -16.38 -3.32 1.05
N ASN A 271 -17.55 -2.99 1.56
CA ASN A 271 -17.79 -2.55 2.94
C ASN A 271 -16.98 -1.30 3.36
N ASN A 272 -16.36 -0.56 2.46
CA ASN A 272 -15.63 0.64 2.83
C ASN A 272 -16.56 1.83 3.05
N LEU A 273 -16.15 2.76 3.89
CA LEU A 273 -16.71 4.10 3.99
C LEU A 273 -15.85 5.08 3.18
N MET A 274 -16.43 5.67 2.14
CA MET A 274 -15.79 6.72 1.35
C MET A 274 -16.61 7.99 1.46
N SER A 275 -16.01 9.08 1.97
CA SER A 275 -16.77 10.31 2.26
C SER A 275 -15.86 11.53 2.41
N GLY A 276 -16.38 12.70 2.09
CA GLY A 276 -15.63 13.95 2.24
C GLY A 276 -14.51 14.12 1.23
N ASN A 277 -14.50 13.33 0.17
CA ASN A 277 -13.48 13.38 -0.89
C ASN A 277 -13.92 14.40 -1.96
N GLY A 278 -13.21 15.52 -2.06
CA GLY A 278 -13.62 16.67 -2.88
C GLY A 278 -13.77 16.37 -4.36
N THR A 279 -13.04 15.40 -4.90
CA THR A 279 -13.06 15.04 -6.32
C THR A 279 -13.94 13.81 -6.60
N VAL A 280 -13.63 12.65 -6.04
CA VAL A 280 -14.35 11.41 -6.31
C VAL A 280 -14.14 10.38 -5.20
N ASN A 281 -15.17 9.62 -4.85
CA ASN A 281 -15.04 8.57 -3.84
C ASN A 281 -14.27 7.34 -4.38
N LEU A 282 -14.59 6.84 -5.58
CA LEU A 282 -13.93 5.69 -6.22
C LEU A 282 -13.67 5.97 -7.70
N SER A 283 -12.42 5.82 -8.11
CA SER A 283 -11.98 5.87 -9.51
C SER A 283 -11.43 4.53 -9.97
N ILE A 284 -11.82 4.10 -11.18
CA ILE A 284 -11.31 2.89 -11.87
C ILE A 284 -10.80 3.36 -13.23
N VAL A 285 -9.49 3.33 -13.44
CA VAL A 285 -8.86 3.97 -14.61
C VAL A 285 -7.77 3.12 -15.21
N SER A 286 -7.56 3.30 -16.50
CA SER A 286 -6.41 2.78 -17.22
C SER A 286 -5.19 3.65 -16.95
N TYR A 287 -4.00 3.07 -17.06
CA TYR A 287 -2.77 3.84 -17.18
C TYR A 287 -2.78 4.54 -18.55
N SER A 288 -2.59 5.85 -18.57
CA SER A 288 -2.82 6.68 -19.75
C SER A 288 -1.56 7.08 -20.51
N ASP A 289 -0.39 7.00 -19.85
CA ASP A 289 0.86 7.43 -20.46
C ASP A 289 1.37 6.43 -21.50
N GLU A 290 2.12 6.91 -22.46
CA GLU A 290 2.77 6.06 -23.44
C GLU A 290 3.87 5.23 -22.78
N THR A 291 3.91 3.93 -23.05
CA THR A 291 4.96 3.02 -22.61
C THR A 291 5.38 2.10 -23.74
N ASP A 292 6.67 1.83 -23.83
CA ASP A 292 7.25 0.86 -24.76
C ASP A 292 7.31 -0.57 -24.17
N ASP A 293 6.78 -0.80 -22.97
CA ASP A 293 6.80 -2.09 -22.31
C ASP A 293 5.83 -3.08 -22.95
N PRO A 294 6.33 -4.10 -23.69
CA PRO A 294 5.48 -5.02 -24.43
C PRO A 294 4.69 -6.00 -23.54
N ASN A 295 5.02 -6.10 -22.26
CA ASN A 295 4.38 -7.00 -21.31
C ASN A 295 3.33 -6.30 -20.45
N TYR A 296 3.28 -4.99 -20.48
CA TYR A 296 2.38 -4.20 -19.66
C TYR A 296 0.94 -4.22 -20.19
N TYR A 297 -0.03 -4.37 -19.29
CA TYR A 297 -1.45 -4.32 -19.62
C TYR A 297 -2.11 -3.14 -18.90
N PRO A 298 -2.41 -2.04 -19.61
CA PRO A 298 -2.75 -0.75 -18.98
C PRO A 298 -4.20 -0.63 -18.51
N HIS A 299 -5.05 -1.66 -18.63
CA HIS A 299 -6.47 -1.53 -18.33
C HIS A 299 -6.89 -2.33 -17.12
N PRO A 300 -7.72 -1.77 -16.21
CA PRO A 300 -8.29 -2.52 -15.10
C PRO A 300 -9.25 -3.62 -15.61
N ARG A 301 -9.24 -4.79 -14.95
CA ARG A 301 -10.10 -5.91 -15.32
C ARG A 301 -10.47 -6.78 -14.13
N GLY A 302 -11.67 -7.38 -14.18
CA GLY A 302 -12.15 -8.23 -13.09
C GLY A 302 -12.38 -7.48 -11.78
N ILE A 303 -12.83 -6.24 -11.87
CA ILE A 303 -13.08 -5.39 -10.70
C ILE A 303 -14.47 -5.67 -10.16
N GLN A 304 -14.59 -5.87 -8.84
CA GLN A 304 -15.85 -6.08 -8.14
C GLN A 304 -16.04 -4.99 -7.08
N VAL A 305 -17.16 -4.28 -7.12
CA VAL A 305 -17.49 -3.18 -6.20
C VAL A 305 -18.86 -3.46 -5.58
N HIS A 306 -18.91 -3.60 -4.25
CA HIS A 306 -20.19 -3.89 -3.60
C HIS A 306 -20.22 -3.52 -2.11
N ASN A 307 -21.42 -3.24 -1.61
CA ASN A 307 -21.71 -3.00 -0.19
C ASN A 307 -20.92 -1.85 0.44
N ASN A 308 -20.39 -0.91 -0.35
CA ASN A 308 -19.71 0.25 0.19
C ASN A 308 -20.71 1.32 0.66
N THR A 309 -20.25 2.18 1.54
CA THR A 309 -21.00 3.35 2.01
C THR A 309 -20.36 4.61 1.42
N TYR A 310 -21.18 5.42 0.76
CA TYR A 310 -20.74 6.66 0.10
C TYR A 310 -21.35 7.85 0.82
N GLY A 311 -20.48 8.73 1.34
CA GLY A 311 -20.87 10.05 1.82
C GLY A 311 -20.56 11.12 0.76
N PRO A 312 -20.68 12.42 1.10
CA PRO A 312 -20.44 13.51 0.16
C PRO A 312 -19.12 13.41 -0.59
N SER A 313 -19.15 13.60 -1.91
CA SER A 313 -17.96 13.68 -2.78
C SER A 313 -18.21 14.68 -3.92
N GLY A 314 -17.15 15.01 -4.69
CA GLY A 314 -17.27 15.83 -5.89
C GLY A 314 -17.66 17.30 -5.65
N PHE A 315 -17.57 17.78 -4.43
CA PHE A 315 -17.97 19.14 -4.07
C PHE A 315 -16.86 20.19 -4.22
N ASP A 316 -15.60 19.74 -4.36
CA ASP A 316 -14.40 20.58 -4.56
C ASP A 316 -13.38 19.84 -5.44
N PRO A 317 -13.71 19.56 -6.73
CA PRO A 317 -12.86 18.78 -7.61
C PRO A 317 -11.57 19.50 -7.95
N ASP A 318 -10.46 18.81 -7.84
CA ASP A 318 -9.12 19.32 -8.16
C ASP A 318 -8.85 19.28 -9.67
N VAL A 319 -9.37 20.27 -10.38
CA VAL A 319 -9.19 20.38 -11.84
C VAL A 319 -7.82 20.94 -12.23
N GLY A 320 -6.96 21.23 -11.26
CA GLY A 320 -5.63 21.79 -11.45
C GLY A 320 -4.49 20.77 -11.44
N THR A 321 -4.73 19.60 -10.87
CA THR A 321 -3.75 18.51 -10.73
C THR A 321 -4.09 17.39 -11.70
N GLY A 322 -3.15 17.06 -12.60
CA GLY A 322 -3.34 16.02 -13.61
C GLY A 322 -4.53 16.25 -14.55
N ASP A 323 -4.68 15.35 -15.49
CA ASP A 323 -5.75 15.45 -16.51
C ASP A 323 -7.05 14.73 -16.09
N LEU A 324 -6.99 13.80 -15.13
CA LEU A 324 -8.13 12.95 -14.75
C LEU A 324 -9.32 13.76 -14.19
N ALA A 325 -9.08 14.54 -13.15
CA ALA A 325 -10.16 15.31 -12.51
C ALA A 325 -10.73 16.39 -13.43
N LYS A 326 -9.87 17.03 -14.22
CA LYS A 326 -10.30 18.01 -15.22
C LYS A 326 -11.19 17.39 -16.29
N ALA A 327 -10.75 16.25 -16.87
CA ALA A 327 -11.52 15.54 -17.87
C ALA A 327 -12.87 15.06 -17.29
N LEU A 328 -12.85 14.54 -16.09
CA LEU A 328 -14.06 14.08 -15.41
C LEU A 328 -15.02 15.26 -15.14
N PHE A 329 -14.53 16.39 -14.67
CA PHE A 329 -15.33 17.61 -14.44
C PHE A 329 -15.98 18.12 -15.73
N GLU A 330 -15.21 18.21 -16.82
CA GLU A 330 -15.71 18.65 -18.13
C GLU A 330 -16.76 17.68 -18.69
N ILE A 331 -16.51 16.38 -18.60
CA ILE A 331 -17.42 15.34 -19.14
C ILE A 331 -18.72 15.24 -18.31
N SER A 332 -18.66 15.42 -17.00
CA SER A 332 -19.80 15.36 -16.09
C SER A 332 -20.61 16.66 -16.04
N ASP A 333 -20.19 17.71 -16.75
CA ASP A 333 -20.75 19.07 -16.64
C ASP A 333 -20.77 19.55 -15.18
N GLY A 334 -19.68 19.25 -14.44
CA GLY A 334 -19.51 19.59 -13.03
C GLY A 334 -20.24 18.69 -12.04
N ASN A 335 -21.03 17.72 -12.50
CA ASN A 335 -21.74 16.76 -11.63
C ASN A 335 -20.87 15.52 -11.39
N MET A 336 -19.90 15.66 -10.49
CA MET A 336 -18.96 14.58 -10.16
C MET A 336 -19.68 13.36 -9.58
N PRO A 337 -19.36 12.12 -10.04
CA PRO A 337 -20.00 10.90 -9.53
C PRO A 337 -19.35 10.41 -8.23
N ASP A 338 -20.05 9.52 -7.51
CA ASP A 338 -19.44 8.73 -6.43
C ASP A 338 -18.43 7.73 -6.97
N ILE A 339 -18.77 7.09 -8.10
CA ILE A 339 -17.95 6.09 -8.76
C ILE A 339 -17.70 6.50 -10.21
N PHE A 340 -16.45 6.57 -10.60
CA PHE A 340 -16.02 6.80 -11.97
C PHE A 340 -15.28 5.58 -12.53
N TRP A 341 -15.62 5.19 -13.76
CA TRP A 341 -14.84 4.27 -14.57
C TRP A 341 -14.57 4.87 -15.95
N ASP A 342 -13.31 4.91 -16.38
CA ASP A 342 -12.95 5.47 -17.67
C ASP A 342 -13.53 4.69 -18.88
N GLY A 343 -13.96 3.44 -18.66
CA GLY A 343 -14.56 2.59 -19.68
C GLY A 343 -13.58 2.10 -20.73
N VAL A 344 -12.28 2.32 -20.55
CA VAL A 344 -11.25 1.96 -21.51
C VAL A 344 -10.92 0.47 -21.38
N VAL A 345 -10.99 -0.22 -22.50
CA VAL A 345 -10.64 -1.64 -22.64
C VAL A 345 -9.97 -1.85 -24.01
N PRO A 346 -9.25 -2.94 -24.26
CA PRO A 346 -8.65 -3.22 -25.57
C PRO A 346 -9.66 -3.12 -26.71
N MET A 347 -9.23 -2.68 -27.88
CA MET A 347 -10.08 -2.52 -29.07
C MET A 347 -10.85 -3.81 -29.42
N SER A 348 -10.23 -4.98 -29.26
CA SER A 348 -10.89 -6.27 -29.47
C SER A 348 -12.08 -6.47 -28.53
N GLN A 349 -11.93 -6.08 -27.28
CA GLN A 349 -12.99 -6.19 -26.26
C GLN A 349 -14.09 -5.14 -26.48
N MET A 350 -13.74 -3.96 -26.98
CA MET A 350 -14.73 -2.95 -27.38
C MET A 350 -15.65 -3.46 -28.51
N LEU A 351 -15.10 -4.25 -29.45
CA LEU A 351 -15.84 -4.76 -30.59
C LEU A 351 -16.58 -6.06 -30.33
N PHE A 352 -16.00 -6.97 -29.56
CA PHE A 352 -16.50 -8.34 -29.36
C PHE A 352 -17.01 -8.60 -27.93
N GLY A 353 -16.87 -7.62 -27.01
CA GLY A 353 -17.20 -7.71 -25.60
C GLY A 353 -16.05 -8.25 -24.76
N GLN A 354 -16.05 -7.90 -23.47
CA GLN A 354 -15.07 -8.39 -22.49
C GLN A 354 -15.38 -9.85 -22.11
N PRO A 355 -14.33 -10.66 -21.83
CA PRO A 355 -14.49 -11.93 -21.11
C PRO A 355 -15.26 -11.73 -19.80
N LYS A 356 -15.98 -12.76 -19.35
CA LYS A 356 -16.86 -12.61 -18.18
C LYS A 356 -16.11 -12.28 -16.90
N ASP A 357 -14.94 -12.86 -16.76
CA ASP A 357 -14.01 -12.71 -15.60
C ASP A 357 -13.20 -11.39 -15.63
N GLU A 358 -13.21 -10.68 -16.75
CA GLU A 358 -12.55 -9.37 -16.86
C GLU A 358 -13.49 -8.17 -16.68
N LYS A 359 -14.81 -8.42 -16.59
CA LYS A 359 -15.79 -7.34 -16.46
C LYS A 359 -15.75 -6.65 -15.12
N LEU A 360 -16.08 -5.36 -15.15
CA LEU A 360 -16.51 -4.65 -13.94
C LEU A 360 -17.86 -5.23 -13.50
N VAL A 361 -17.96 -5.62 -12.24
CA VAL A 361 -19.21 -6.02 -11.57
C VAL A 361 -19.48 -5.06 -10.44
N MET A 362 -20.69 -4.47 -10.40
CA MET A 362 -21.08 -3.50 -9.43
C MET A 362 -22.42 -3.88 -8.79
N VAL A 363 -22.47 -3.96 -7.46
CA VAL A 363 -23.69 -4.23 -6.68
C VAL A 363 -23.77 -3.21 -5.54
N GLU A 364 -24.22 -1.99 -5.89
CA GLU A 364 -24.33 -0.84 -5.00
C GLU A 364 -25.74 -0.31 -4.93
N GLY A 365 -26.05 0.47 -3.88
CA GLY A 365 -27.35 1.09 -3.64
C GLY A 365 -27.82 1.97 -4.80
N GLU A 366 -29.14 2.16 -4.95
CA GLU A 366 -29.70 2.96 -6.05
C GLU A 366 -29.30 4.45 -5.96
N GLU A 367 -29.02 4.94 -4.76
CA GLU A 367 -28.58 6.32 -4.48
C GLU A 367 -27.16 6.62 -4.93
N VAL A 368 -26.32 5.62 -5.12
CA VAL A 368 -24.91 5.79 -5.51
C VAL A 368 -24.82 6.22 -6.97
N SER A 369 -24.22 7.36 -7.21
CA SER A 369 -24.04 7.90 -8.56
C SER A 369 -22.84 7.22 -9.26
N PHE A 370 -22.99 6.97 -10.55
CA PHE A 370 -21.99 6.32 -11.37
C PHE A 370 -21.84 7.02 -12.72
N LEU A 371 -20.62 7.11 -13.20
CA LEU A 371 -20.32 7.61 -14.53
C LEU A 371 -19.24 6.76 -15.18
N THR A 372 -19.47 6.38 -16.44
CA THR A 372 -18.42 5.79 -17.30
C THR A 372 -18.49 6.40 -18.71
N ILE A 373 -17.36 6.33 -19.39
CA ILE A 373 -17.24 6.80 -20.78
C ILE A 373 -17.37 5.62 -21.71
N SER A 374 -17.98 5.83 -22.88
CA SER A 374 -17.90 4.89 -23.99
C SER A 374 -16.82 5.35 -24.95
N PRO A 375 -15.61 4.75 -24.94
CA PRO A 375 -14.50 5.23 -25.75
C PRO A 375 -14.81 5.24 -27.25
N ILE A 376 -15.56 4.24 -27.74
CA ILE A 376 -15.98 4.19 -29.17
C ILE A 376 -16.84 5.41 -29.52
N LYS A 377 -17.83 5.75 -28.70
CA LYS A 377 -18.66 6.93 -28.95
C LYS A 377 -17.86 8.21 -28.90
N TYR A 378 -16.94 8.31 -27.94
CA TYR A 378 -16.05 9.46 -27.81
C TYR A 378 -15.16 9.66 -29.04
N ILE A 379 -14.46 8.60 -29.48
CA ILE A 379 -13.58 8.61 -30.66
C ILE A 379 -14.34 8.96 -31.94
N LEU A 380 -15.59 8.46 -32.08
CA LEU A 380 -16.43 8.73 -33.26
C LEU A 380 -17.15 10.09 -33.18
N GLY A 381 -16.91 10.91 -32.15
CA GLY A 381 -17.56 12.20 -31.96
C GLY A 381 -19.10 12.09 -31.85
N MET A 382 -19.60 10.96 -31.37
CA MET A 382 -21.04 10.73 -31.21
C MET A 382 -21.58 11.50 -30.00
N SER A 383 -22.83 11.93 -30.10
CA SER A 383 -23.52 12.56 -28.97
C SER A 383 -23.65 11.59 -27.80
N SER A 384 -23.39 12.10 -26.59
CA SER A 384 -23.47 11.36 -25.30
C SER A 384 -22.53 10.13 -25.22
N PRO A 385 -21.22 10.35 -25.11
CA PRO A 385 -20.28 9.26 -24.79
C PRO A 385 -20.45 8.74 -23.35
N ILE A 386 -21.14 9.49 -22.51
CA ILE A 386 -21.34 9.22 -21.08
C ILE A 386 -22.43 8.17 -20.89
N ARG A 387 -22.21 7.27 -19.94
CA ARG A 387 -23.17 6.29 -19.43
C ARG A 387 -23.23 6.40 -17.92
N THR A 388 -24.42 6.47 -17.38
CA THR A 388 -24.68 6.60 -15.92
C THR A 388 -25.52 5.44 -15.38
N ASP A 389 -25.94 4.51 -16.22
CA ASP A 389 -26.72 3.36 -15.79
C ASP A 389 -25.81 2.25 -15.25
N LYS A 390 -25.65 2.22 -13.93
CA LYS A 390 -24.87 1.17 -13.24
C LYS A 390 -25.50 -0.22 -13.35
N ASN A 391 -26.80 -0.33 -13.72
CA ASN A 391 -27.44 -1.63 -13.87
C ASN A 391 -26.84 -2.47 -15.00
N GLU A 392 -26.16 -1.87 -15.96
CA GLU A 392 -25.42 -2.57 -16.99
C GLU A 392 -24.24 -3.38 -16.43
N PHE A 393 -23.78 -3.05 -15.23
CA PHE A 393 -22.65 -3.69 -14.54
C PHE A 393 -23.09 -4.60 -13.40
N LYS A 394 -24.40 -4.78 -13.20
CA LYS A 394 -24.92 -5.76 -12.23
C LYS A 394 -24.48 -7.19 -12.62
N GLY A 395 -24.00 -7.93 -11.64
CA GLY A 395 -23.54 -9.30 -11.84
C GLY A 395 -23.52 -10.09 -10.52
N VAL A 396 -22.97 -11.28 -10.60
CA VAL A 396 -22.74 -12.11 -9.41
C VAL A 396 -21.36 -11.79 -8.89
N ILE A 397 -21.28 -11.41 -7.62
CA ILE A 397 -19.99 -11.25 -6.92
C ILE A 397 -19.38 -12.64 -6.73
N ASN A 398 -18.12 -12.77 -7.11
CA ASN A 398 -17.29 -13.94 -6.88
C ASN A 398 -16.16 -13.52 -5.92
N PRO A 399 -16.35 -13.65 -4.61
CA PRO A 399 -15.40 -13.16 -3.63
C PRO A 399 -14.00 -13.73 -3.87
N LEU A 400 -12.99 -12.89 -3.70
CA LEU A 400 -11.61 -13.33 -3.68
C LEU A 400 -11.30 -14.04 -2.36
N GLU A 401 -10.39 -14.99 -2.41
CA GLU A 401 -9.95 -15.72 -1.22
C GLU A 401 -9.15 -14.80 -0.29
N PRO A 402 -9.36 -14.90 1.03
CA PRO A 402 -8.60 -14.12 2.00
C PRO A 402 -7.13 -14.51 2.05
N ILE A 403 -6.28 -13.56 2.34
CA ILE A 403 -4.86 -13.78 2.51
C ILE A 403 -4.57 -14.33 3.90
N ASN A 404 -3.79 -15.39 3.95
CA ASN A 404 -3.31 -15.97 5.19
C ASN A 404 -1.78 -15.99 5.16
N ILE A 405 -1.16 -15.42 6.17
CA ILE A 405 0.28 -15.45 6.38
C ILE A 405 0.55 -16.41 7.55
N ASP A 406 1.38 -17.44 7.33
CA ASP A 406 1.67 -18.45 8.34
C ASP A 406 2.32 -17.81 9.58
N GLY A 407 1.73 -18.03 10.74
CA GLY A 407 2.26 -17.55 12.02
C GLY A 407 1.74 -16.17 12.47
N ILE A 408 0.78 -15.59 11.75
CA ILE A 408 0.13 -14.30 12.06
C ILE A 408 -1.35 -14.50 12.40
#